data_457468ff470fe92e6ecd8bf9b73a4a76
#
_entry.id   457468ff470fe92e6ecd8bf9b73a4a76
#
_cell.length_a   1.000
_cell.length_b   1.000
_cell.length_c   1.000
_cell.angle_alpha   90.00
_cell.angle_beta   90.00
_cell.angle_gamma   90.00
#
_symmetry.space_group_name_H-M   'P 1'
#
loop_
_entity.id
_entity.type
_entity.pdbx_description
1 polymer ?
#
loop_
_entity_poly.entity_id
_entity_poly.type
_entity_poly.pdbx_seq_one_letter_code
_entity_poly.pdbx_strand_id
1 'polypeptide(L)'
;MSAWNNLQLTMRLGDGPRVVATTTPRQTALMRRIMADAKAGKVAVARGGTLDNREVLPADYLAAMVEQFEQSNFGRQELDGEMIAAVEGALWSRALIERYRHMDAVPQARRVIVAVDPPASSSGDACGIVVAMLGVDGTAYVRADCSVTNATPERWARAVADAAHAWQADRVVAEANQGGQMVASVLRAADIALPVKLVHASRGKTARAEPIAALYEAGRVRHTGLFAALEDEMCGLVAGGGYEGPGRSPDRADALVWAL
;
A
#
# COMPACT_ATOMS: atom_id res chain seq x y z
N MET A 1 3.71 -26.75 17.92
CA MET A 1 4.25 -25.71 18.84
C MET A 1 4.90 -24.62 18.02
N SER A 2 4.82 -23.36 18.44
CA SER A 2 5.52 -22.27 17.74
C SER A 2 7.03 -22.33 18.01
N ALA A 3 7.85 -21.79 17.08
CA ALA A 3 9.31 -21.71 17.26
C ALA A 3 9.68 -21.01 18.58
N TRP A 4 8.93 -19.99 18.98
CA TRP A 4 9.11 -19.28 20.24
C TRP A 4 8.93 -20.19 21.46
N ASN A 5 7.88 -21.01 21.49
CA ASN A 5 7.67 -21.94 22.62
C ASN A 5 8.78 -22.98 22.68
N ASN A 6 9.26 -23.48 21.53
CA ASN A 6 10.39 -24.40 21.50
C ASN A 6 11.66 -23.74 22.04
N LEU A 7 11.95 -22.50 21.64
CA LEU A 7 13.08 -21.74 22.17
C LEU A 7 12.99 -21.60 23.70
N GLN A 8 11.83 -21.24 24.25
CA GLN A 8 11.64 -21.15 25.70
C GLN A 8 11.86 -22.47 26.42
N LEU A 9 11.46 -23.59 25.82
CA LEU A 9 11.69 -24.93 26.39
C LEU A 9 13.16 -25.35 26.38
N THR A 10 14.00 -24.80 25.53
CA THR A 10 15.44 -25.10 25.48
C THR A 10 16.25 -24.34 26.55
N MET A 11 15.66 -23.30 27.16
CA MET A 11 16.32 -22.45 28.17
C MET A 11 16.28 -23.13 29.56
N ARG A 12 16.99 -24.23 29.72
CA ARG A 12 16.97 -25.06 30.94
C ARG A 12 18.29 -25.11 31.70
N LEU A 13 19.34 -24.58 31.10
CA LEU A 13 20.70 -24.72 31.65
C LEU A 13 21.26 -23.36 32.08
N GLY A 14 22.05 -23.37 33.18
CA GLY A 14 22.70 -22.19 33.72
C GLY A 14 21.85 -21.39 34.71
N ASP A 15 22.51 -20.46 35.42
CA ASP A 15 21.88 -19.57 36.39
C ASP A 15 21.29 -18.34 35.71
N GLY A 16 19.99 -18.38 35.43
CA GLY A 16 19.26 -17.29 34.82
C GLY A 16 19.43 -17.18 33.30
N PRO A 17 18.98 -18.17 32.52
CA PRO A 17 19.04 -18.14 31.04
C PRO A 17 18.27 -16.96 30.48
N ARG A 18 18.82 -16.28 29.46
CA ARG A 18 18.24 -15.07 28.86
C ARG A 18 18.13 -15.25 27.35
N VAL A 19 17.08 -14.66 26.77
CA VAL A 19 16.91 -14.51 25.31
C VAL A 19 17.01 -13.04 24.97
N VAL A 20 17.78 -12.72 23.95
CA VAL A 20 17.75 -11.43 23.27
C VAL A 20 17.18 -11.69 21.88
N ALA A 21 16.13 -10.97 21.51
CA ALA A 21 15.52 -11.04 20.21
C ALA A 21 15.44 -9.63 19.60
N THR A 22 15.85 -9.49 18.35
CA THR A 22 15.72 -8.26 17.58
C THR A 22 14.72 -8.49 16.46
N THR A 23 13.85 -7.54 16.23
CA THR A 23 12.84 -7.61 15.18
C THR A 23 12.27 -6.23 14.88
N THR A 24 11.85 -6.01 13.63
CA THR A 24 10.92 -4.92 13.33
C THR A 24 9.56 -5.28 13.94
N PRO A 25 8.91 -4.37 14.68
CA PRO A 25 7.66 -4.67 15.37
C PRO A 25 6.50 -4.83 14.39
N ARG A 26 5.91 -6.01 14.37
CA ARG A 26 4.69 -6.30 13.60
C ARG A 26 3.59 -6.77 14.55
N GLN A 27 2.33 -6.43 14.26
CA GLN A 27 1.17 -6.79 15.09
C GLN A 27 0.83 -8.30 15.02
N THR A 28 1.78 -9.15 15.40
CA THR A 28 1.56 -10.59 15.55
C THR A 28 1.05 -10.92 16.95
N ALA A 29 0.37 -12.07 17.10
CA ALA A 29 -0.05 -12.55 18.42
C ALA A 29 1.14 -12.71 19.38
N LEU A 30 2.31 -13.14 18.88
CA LEU A 30 3.54 -13.24 19.66
C LEU A 30 4.01 -11.86 20.13
N MET A 31 4.06 -10.86 19.25
CA MET A 31 4.53 -9.51 19.62
C MET A 31 3.60 -8.87 20.65
N ARG A 32 2.26 -9.01 20.48
CA ARG A 32 1.30 -8.53 21.48
C ARG A 32 1.53 -9.16 22.86
N ARG A 33 1.81 -10.48 22.90
CA ARG A 33 2.15 -11.17 24.14
C ARG A 33 3.45 -10.64 24.77
N ILE A 34 4.53 -10.50 23.97
CA ILE A 34 5.81 -9.95 24.44
C ILE A 34 5.63 -8.55 25.01
N MET A 35 4.83 -7.69 24.34
CA MET A 35 4.56 -6.34 24.82
C MET A 35 3.71 -6.31 26.10
N ALA A 36 2.79 -7.26 26.26
CA ALA A 36 2.07 -7.43 27.52
C ALA A 36 3.01 -7.88 28.66
N ASP A 37 3.92 -8.80 28.39
CA ASP A 37 4.94 -9.25 29.34
C ASP A 37 5.91 -8.11 29.69
N ALA A 38 6.22 -7.23 28.74
CA ALA A 38 7.04 -6.03 29.00
C ALA A 38 6.31 -5.04 29.93
N LYS A 39 5.01 -4.79 29.71
CA LYS A 39 4.19 -3.98 30.62
C LYS A 39 4.13 -4.57 32.04
N ALA A 40 4.19 -5.89 32.15
CA ALA A 40 4.23 -6.61 33.42
C ALA A 40 5.63 -6.71 34.05
N GLY A 41 6.65 -6.06 33.46
CA GLY A 41 8.02 -6.06 33.97
C GLY A 41 8.80 -7.37 33.77
N LYS A 42 8.27 -8.32 32.98
CA LYS A 42 8.91 -9.63 32.73
C LYS A 42 9.90 -9.61 31.58
N VAL A 43 9.79 -8.64 30.69
CA VAL A 43 10.63 -8.47 29.49
C VAL A 43 11.11 -7.04 29.43
N ALA A 44 12.41 -6.85 29.23
CA ALA A 44 12.98 -5.54 28.91
C ALA A 44 12.85 -5.30 27.41
N VAL A 45 12.39 -4.11 27.02
CA VAL A 45 12.26 -3.69 25.63
C VAL A 45 13.12 -2.44 25.41
N ALA A 46 14.03 -2.52 24.45
CA ALA A 46 14.72 -1.37 23.89
C ALA A 46 14.18 -1.10 22.49
N ARG A 47 14.08 0.16 22.11
CA ARG A 47 13.65 0.60 20.78
C ARG A 47 14.71 1.50 20.20
N GLY A 48 14.89 1.43 18.89
CA GLY A 48 15.75 2.30 18.12
C GLY A 48 15.22 2.39 16.70
N GLY A 49 15.21 3.60 16.14
CA GLY A 49 14.88 3.85 14.75
C GLY A 49 16.12 3.81 13.85
N THR A 50 15.92 3.75 12.56
CA THR A 50 17.00 3.79 11.56
C THR A 50 17.81 5.08 11.68
N LEU A 51 17.17 6.21 11.98
CA LEU A 51 17.83 7.50 12.12
C LEU A 51 18.70 7.62 13.39
N ASP A 52 18.49 6.77 14.38
CA ASP A 52 19.38 6.69 15.57
C ASP A 52 20.79 6.20 15.19
N ASN A 53 20.89 5.45 14.08
CA ASN A 53 22.13 4.93 13.52
C ASN A 53 22.68 5.76 12.34
N ARG A 54 22.20 6.99 12.16
CA ARG A 54 22.57 7.85 11.02
C ARG A 54 24.07 8.10 10.83
N GLU A 55 24.85 8.04 11.92
CA GLU A 55 26.29 8.24 11.88
C GLU A 55 27.05 7.05 11.27
N VAL A 56 26.42 5.87 11.22
CA VAL A 56 27.01 4.61 10.75
C VAL A 56 26.48 4.21 9.38
N LEU A 57 25.27 4.68 9.03
CA LEU A 57 24.59 4.34 7.77
C LEU A 57 25.00 5.29 6.64
N PRO A 58 25.12 4.80 5.38
CA PRO A 58 25.42 5.65 4.24
C PRO A 58 24.36 6.74 4.06
N ALA A 59 24.79 7.98 3.81
CA ALA A 59 23.88 9.12 3.64
C ALA A 59 22.89 8.93 2.50
N ASP A 60 23.34 8.38 1.36
CA ASP A 60 22.49 8.11 0.19
C ASP A 60 21.41 7.07 0.49
N TYR A 61 21.73 6.05 1.31
CA TYR A 61 20.75 5.08 1.77
C TYR A 61 19.68 5.74 2.63
N LEU A 62 20.10 6.57 3.60
CA LEU A 62 19.15 7.28 4.47
C LEU A 62 18.25 8.22 3.67
N ALA A 63 18.82 9.00 2.74
CA ALA A 63 18.05 9.90 1.89
C ALA A 63 16.99 9.13 1.07
N ALA A 64 17.37 8.03 0.43
CA ALA A 64 16.46 7.20 -0.36
C ALA A 64 15.35 6.58 0.50
N MET A 65 15.67 6.09 1.70
CA MET A 65 14.68 5.50 2.62
C MET A 65 13.69 6.54 3.16
N VAL A 66 14.19 7.72 3.55
CA VAL A 66 13.35 8.82 4.01
C VAL A 66 12.44 9.29 2.88
N GLU A 67 12.97 9.58 1.69
CA GLU A 67 12.19 10.02 0.53
C GLU A 67 11.06 9.03 0.18
N GLN A 68 11.36 7.74 0.24
CA GLN A 68 10.41 6.70 -0.16
C GLN A 68 9.35 6.38 0.91
N PHE A 69 9.68 6.49 2.20
CA PHE A 69 8.87 5.88 3.26
C PHE A 69 8.48 6.81 4.42
N GLU A 70 9.09 7.99 4.59
CA GLU A 70 8.94 8.85 5.78
C GLU A 70 7.48 9.11 6.18
N GLN A 71 6.59 9.28 5.20
CA GLN A 71 5.18 9.60 5.45
C GLN A 71 4.26 8.37 5.42
N SER A 72 4.80 7.16 5.38
CA SER A 72 4.02 5.94 5.33
C SER A 72 3.98 5.21 6.68
N ASN A 73 2.92 4.46 6.95
CA ASN A 73 2.88 3.55 8.09
C ASN A 73 3.98 2.48 8.01
N PHE A 74 4.36 2.09 6.78
CA PHE A 74 5.49 1.20 6.57
C PHE A 74 6.79 1.85 7.05
N GLY A 75 7.06 3.11 6.72
CA GLY A 75 8.23 3.85 7.20
C GLY A 75 8.23 3.96 8.72
N ARG A 76 7.13 4.35 9.33
CA ARG A 76 7.00 4.39 10.79
C ARG A 76 7.29 3.03 11.45
N GLN A 77 6.86 1.94 10.83
CA GLN A 77 7.15 0.59 11.33
C GLN A 77 8.61 0.18 11.09
N GLU A 78 9.12 0.33 9.88
CA GLU A 78 10.44 -0.18 9.49
C GLU A 78 11.59 0.77 9.84
N LEU A 79 11.36 2.09 9.75
CA LEU A 79 12.41 3.10 10.05
C LEU A 79 12.39 3.56 11.51
N ASP A 80 11.20 3.75 12.08
CA ASP A 80 11.07 4.29 13.45
C ASP A 80 10.79 3.21 14.50
N GLY A 81 10.61 1.95 14.05
CA GLY A 81 10.32 0.83 14.96
C GLY A 81 8.97 0.97 15.69
N GLU A 82 8.01 1.67 15.09
CA GLU A 82 6.68 1.82 15.65
C GLU A 82 5.81 0.59 15.43
N MET A 83 4.99 0.26 16.41
CA MET A 83 3.99 -0.80 16.26
C MET A 83 2.68 -0.20 15.75
N ILE A 84 2.48 -0.24 14.43
CA ILE A 84 1.28 0.31 13.80
C ILE A 84 0.08 -0.59 14.09
N ALA A 85 -0.97 -0.02 14.67
CA ALA A 85 -2.21 -0.74 14.94
C ALA A 85 -2.93 -1.05 13.63
N ALA A 86 -3.44 -2.28 13.49
CA ALA A 86 -4.35 -2.59 12.41
C ALA A 86 -5.70 -1.89 12.67
N VAL A 87 -6.29 -1.33 11.62
CA VAL A 87 -7.63 -0.74 11.68
C VAL A 87 -8.65 -1.87 11.85
N GLU A 88 -9.50 -1.76 12.86
CA GLU A 88 -10.54 -2.77 13.12
C GLU A 88 -11.60 -2.72 12.02
N GLY A 89 -11.97 -3.88 11.48
CA GLY A 89 -12.93 -3.96 10.38
C GLY A 89 -12.41 -3.49 9.02
N ALA A 90 -11.10 -3.27 8.87
CA ALA A 90 -10.52 -2.92 7.56
C ALA A 90 -10.75 -4.03 6.53
N LEU A 91 -11.03 -3.62 5.28
CA LEU A 91 -11.22 -4.53 4.14
C LEU A 91 -9.94 -5.29 3.79
N TRP A 92 -8.79 -4.66 3.98
CA TRP A 92 -7.47 -5.28 3.76
C TRP A 92 -6.63 -5.22 5.03
N SER A 93 -5.85 -6.25 5.25
CA SER A 93 -4.78 -6.24 6.23
C SER A 93 -3.42 -6.28 5.55
N ARG A 94 -2.41 -5.66 6.15
CA ARG A 94 -1.03 -5.75 5.67
C ARG A 94 -0.59 -7.21 5.51
N ALA A 95 -0.97 -8.07 6.44
CA ALA A 95 -0.64 -9.50 6.39
C ALA A 95 -1.25 -10.23 5.18
N LEU A 96 -2.45 -9.82 4.73
CA LEU A 96 -3.08 -10.37 3.53
C LEU A 96 -2.31 -9.96 2.27
N ILE A 97 -1.96 -8.67 2.15
CA ILE A 97 -1.19 -8.14 1.01
C ILE A 97 0.18 -8.82 0.94
N GLU A 98 0.90 -8.92 2.07
CA GLU A 98 2.20 -9.57 2.15
C GLU A 98 2.15 -11.05 1.79
N ARG A 99 1.10 -11.77 2.19
CA ARG A 99 0.93 -13.19 1.86
C ARG A 99 0.96 -13.44 0.35
N TYR A 100 0.39 -12.52 -0.42
CA TYR A 100 0.26 -12.65 -1.87
C TYR A 100 1.18 -11.70 -2.64
N ARG A 101 2.18 -11.13 -1.99
CA ARG A 101 3.22 -10.35 -2.67
C ARG A 101 4.01 -11.27 -3.62
N HIS A 102 4.12 -10.85 -4.87
CA HIS A 102 4.76 -11.62 -5.93
C HIS A 102 6.12 -11.02 -6.25
N MET A 103 7.18 -11.77 -5.93
CA MET A 103 8.56 -11.33 -6.14
C MET A 103 9.22 -12.03 -7.34
N ASP A 104 8.55 -13.01 -7.94
CA ASP A 104 9.05 -13.73 -9.10
C ASP A 104 8.75 -13.02 -10.41
N ALA A 105 9.19 -13.61 -11.53
CA ALA A 105 8.86 -13.10 -12.85
C ALA A 105 7.34 -13.10 -13.08
N VAL A 106 6.82 -11.94 -13.50
CA VAL A 106 5.39 -11.78 -13.75
C VAL A 106 5.03 -12.42 -15.10
N PRO A 107 3.93 -13.16 -15.21
CA PRO A 107 3.47 -13.75 -16.47
C PRO A 107 3.23 -12.69 -17.55
N GLN A 108 3.14 -13.13 -18.81
CA GLN A 108 2.78 -12.25 -19.92
C GLN A 108 1.44 -11.55 -19.65
N ALA A 109 1.37 -10.26 -19.96
CA ALA A 109 0.15 -9.48 -19.85
C ALA A 109 -0.89 -9.91 -20.90
N ARG A 110 -2.11 -10.18 -20.44
CA ARG A 110 -3.29 -10.27 -21.28
C ARG A 110 -3.95 -8.89 -21.47
N ARG A 111 -3.87 -8.05 -20.45
CA ARG A 111 -4.38 -6.68 -20.42
C ARG A 111 -3.66 -5.85 -19.37
N VAL A 112 -3.40 -4.59 -19.70
CA VAL A 112 -2.84 -3.59 -18.79
C VAL A 112 -3.79 -2.41 -18.68
N ILE A 113 -4.11 -2.00 -17.44
CA ILE A 113 -4.99 -0.88 -17.13
C ILE A 113 -4.20 0.13 -16.30
N VAL A 114 -4.30 1.40 -16.67
CA VAL A 114 -3.96 2.53 -15.79
C VAL A 114 -5.28 3.11 -15.29
N ALA A 115 -5.52 3.06 -14.00
CA ALA A 115 -6.72 3.67 -13.42
C ALA A 115 -6.37 4.94 -12.68
N VAL A 116 -7.30 5.89 -12.72
CA VAL A 116 -7.10 7.26 -12.24
C VAL A 116 -8.30 7.70 -11.40
N ASP A 117 -8.04 8.12 -10.18
CA ASP A 117 -8.96 8.88 -9.32
C ASP A 117 -8.47 10.32 -9.22
N PRO A 118 -8.98 11.23 -10.06
CA PRO A 118 -8.53 12.62 -10.08
C PRO A 118 -8.98 13.36 -8.81
N PRO A 119 -8.16 14.26 -8.25
CA PRO A 119 -8.55 15.04 -7.07
C PRO A 119 -9.69 16.01 -7.40
N ALA A 120 -10.56 16.22 -6.43
CA ALA A 120 -11.67 17.18 -6.51
C ALA A 120 -11.19 18.64 -6.53
N SER A 121 -10.02 18.91 -5.98
CA SER A 121 -9.42 20.24 -5.85
C SER A 121 -7.92 20.21 -6.09
N SER A 122 -7.33 21.37 -6.40
CA SER A 122 -5.88 21.51 -6.62
C SER A 122 -5.07 21.51 -5.32
N SER A 123 -5.71 21.46 -4.15
CA SER A 123 -5.04 21.57 -2.84
C SER A 123 -5.36 20.38 -1.95
N GLY A 124 -4.34 19.60 -1.61
CA GLY A 124 -4.34 18.68 -0.48
C GLY A 124 -4.64 17.22 -0.77
N ASP A 125 -5.32 16.88 -1.86
CA ASP A 125 -5.62 15.47 -2.19
C ASP A 125 -4.63 14.92 -3.23
N ALA A 126 -4.39 13.61 -3.20
CA ALA A 126 -3.61 12.95 -4.23
C ALA A 126 -4.46 12.71 -5.48
N CYS A 127 -3.84 12.72 -6.66
CA CYS A 127 -4.40 12.03 -7.81
C CYS A 127 -3.96 10.57 -7.71
N GLY A 128 -4.88 9.67 -7.44
CA GLY A 128 -4.62 8.24 -7.46
C GLY A 128 -4.35 7.76 -8.89
N ILE A 129 -3.20 7.13 -9.14
CA ILE A 129 -2.82 6.58 -10.44
C ILE A 129 -2.20 5.21 -10.21
N VAL A 130 -2.94 4.15 -10.52
CA VAL A 130 -2.49 2.78 -10.28
C VAL A 130 -2.45 1.99 -11.57
N VAL A 131 -1.38 1.25 -11.76
CA VAL A 131 -1.20 0.33 -12.88
C VAL A 131 -1.48 -1.09 -12.42
N ALA A 132 -2.46 -1.74 -13.06
CA ALA A 132 -2.75 -3.16 -12.85
C ALA A 132 -2.72 -3.92 -14.18
N MET A 133 -2.40 -5.19 -14.09
CA MET A 133 -2.28 -6.10 -15.22
C MET A 133 -3.05 -7.40 -14.95
N LEU A 134 -3.81 -7.87 -15.91
CA LEU A 134 -4.32 -9.24 -15.92
C LEU A 134 -3.31 -10.12 -16.63
N GLY A 135 -2.76 -11.11 -15.93
CA GLY A 135 -1.86 -12.10 -16.51
C GLY A 135 -2.61 -13.15 -17.37
N VAL A 136 -1.88 -13.84 -18.24
CA VAL A 136 -2.42 -14.98 -18.99
C VAL A 136 -2.86 -16.14 -18.10
N ASP A 137 -2.36 -16.20 -16.87
CA ASP A 137 -2.74 -17.14 -15.80
C ASP A 137 -4.07 -16.78 -15.11
N GLY A 138 -4.70 -15.66 -15.47
CA GLY A 138 -5.94 -15.18 -14.88
C GLY A 138 -5.78 -14.48 -13.52
N THR A 139 -4.55 -14.25 -13.07
CA THR A 139 -4.24 -13.49 -11.85
C THR A 139 -4.08 -12.00 -12.19
N ALA A 140 -4.60 -11.13 -11.35
CA ALA A 140 -4.37 -9.70 -11.44
C ALA A 140 -3.08 -9.32 -10.69
N TYR A 141 -2.29 -8.44 -11.28
CA TYR A 141 -1.03 -7.96 -10.72
C TYR A 141 -1.05 -6.44 -10.62
N VAL A 142 -0.88 -5.92 -9.41
CA VAL A 142 -0.62 -4.49 -9.18
C VAL A 142 0.85 -4.24 -9.50
N ARG A 143 1.10 -3.38 -10.49
CA ARG A 143 2.42 -3.20 -11.10
C ARG A 143 3.12 -1.93 -10.65
N ALA A 144 2.37 -0.85 -10.43
CA ALA A 144 2.92 0.42 -9.97
C ALA A 144 1.85 1.28 -9.28
N ASP A 145 2.30 2.08 -8.33
CA ASP A 145 1.63 3.28 -7.81
C ASP A 145 2.36 4.49 -8.39
N CYS A 146 1.71 5.14 -9.36
CA CYS A 146 2.21 6.34 -10.05
C CYS A 146 1.51 7.62 -9.55
N SER A 147 0.84 7.56 -8.41
CA SER A 147 0.04 8.65 -7.85
C SER A 147 0.89 9.87 -7.56
N VAL A 148 0.31 11.03 -7.75
CA VAL A 148 0.96 12.32 -7.52
C VAL A 148 0.18 13.16 -6.52
N THR A 149 0.89 13.86 -5.65
CA THR A 149 0.30 14.76 -4.64
C THR A 149 0.48 16.22 -5.03
N ASN A 150 -0.43 17.07 -4.58
CA ASN A 150 -0.37 18.52 -4.83
C ASN A 150 -0.12 18.85 -6.32
N ALA A 151 -0.79 18.14 -7.22
CA ALA A 151 -0.56 18.24 -8.65
C ALA A 151 -1.62 19.12 -9.33
N THR A 152 -1.18 20.00 -10.25
CA THR A 152 -2.09 20.67 -11.17
C THR A 152 -2.71 19.69 -12.15
N PRO A 153 -3.84 20.03 -12.80
CA PRO A 153 -4.45 19.16 -13.82
C PRO A 153 -3.47 18.68 -14.90
N GLU A 154 -2.61 19.56 -15.38
CA GLU A 154 -1.61 19.24 -16.39
C GLU A 154 -0.56 18.26 -15.86
N ARG A 155 -0.16 18.40 -14.60
CA ARG A 155 0.85 17.56 -13.96
C ARG A 155 0.35 16.14 -13.75
N TRP A 156 -0.86 15.97 -13.18
CA TRP A 156 -1.38 14.62 -13.00
C TRP A 156 -1.75 13.96 -14.34
N ALA A 157 -2.26 14.72 -15.32
CA ALA A 157 -2.53 14.16 -16.65
C ALA A 157 -1.27 13.70 -17.36
N ARG A 158 -0.17 14.43 -17.20
CA ARG A 158 1.16 14.01 -17.69
C ARG A 158 1.61 12.72 -17.03
N ALA A 159 1.49 12.61 -15.71
CA ALA A 159 1.84 11.39 -14.98
C ALA A 159 1.01 10.17 -15.45
N VAL A 160 -0.28 10.37 -15.77
CA VAL A 160 -1.12 9.33 -16.37
C VAL A 160 -0.62 8.92 -17.75
N ALA A 161 -0.28 9.90 -18.61
CA ALA A 161 0.24 9.62 -19.95
C ALA A 161 1.57 8.87 -19.89
N ASP A 162 2.48 9.32 -19.02
CA ASP A 162 3.78 8.67 -18.80
C ASP A 162 3.61 7.22 -18.31
N ALA A 163 2.69 6.99 -17.34
CA ALA A 163 2.36 5.65 -16.87
C ALA A 163 1.76 4.79 -17.99
N ALA A 164 0.81 5.33 -18.76
CA ALA A 164 0.18 4.59 -19.87
C ALA A 164 1.22 4.18 -20.93
N HIS A 165 2.15 5.02 -21.26
CA HIS A 165 3.23 4.73 -22.21
C HIS A 165 4.23 3.73 -21.64
N ALA A 166 4.72 3.95 -20.43
CA ALA A 166 5.72 3.08 -19.80
C ALA A 166 5.23 1.64 -19.64
N TRP A 167 3.94 1.46 -19.37
CA TRP A 167 3.33 0.16 -19.17
C TRP A 167 2.57 -0.36 -20.39
N GLN A 168 2.58 0.35 -21.51
CA GLN A 168 1.85 0.01 -22.73
C GLN A 168 0.37 -0.32 -22.46
N ALA A 169 -0.29 0.59 -21.74
CA ALA A 169 -1.64 0.37 -21.24
C ALA A 169 -2.66 0.22 -22.36
N ASP A 170 -3.45 -0.85 -22.32
CA ASP A 170 -4.58 -1.06 -23.23
C ASP A 170 -5.71 -0.06 -22.98
N ARG A 171 -5.78 0.48 -21.75
CA ARG A 171 -6.81 1.42 -21.35
C ARG A 171 -6.40 2.29 -20.17
N VAL A 172 -6.84 3.54 -20.22
CA VAL A 172 -6.84 4.46 -19.08
C VAL A 172 -8.28 4.56 -18.58
N VAL A 173 -8.56 4.11 -17.35
CA VAL A 173 -9.87 4.21 -16.70
C VAL A 173 -9.84 5.36 -15.74
N ALA A 174 -10.64 6.41 -15.96
CA ALA A 174 -10.65 7.59 -15.12
C ALA A 174 -12.03 7.83 -14.50
N GLU A 175 -12.08 8.00 -13.17
CA GLU A 175 -13.30 8.39 -12.48
C GLU A 175 -13.67 9.84 -12.85
N ALA A 176 -14.96 10.06 -13.18
CA ALA A 176 -15.46 11.34 -13.65
C ALA A 176 -16.61 11.91 -12.80
N ASN A 177 -16.76 11.44 -11.57
CA ASN A 177 -17.79 11.95 -10.65
C ASN A 177 -17.59 13.43 -10.33
N GLN A 178 -16.34 13.81 -10.18
CA GLN A 178 -15.93 15.21 -10.00
C GLN A 178 -15.18 15.66 -11.26
N GLY A 179 -15.69 16.71 -11.93
CA GLY A 179 -15.10 17.20 -13.18
C GLY A 179 -15.70 16.66 -14.48
N GLY A 180 -16.44 15.54 -14.45
CA GLY A 180 -17.16 15.03 -15.64
C GLY A 180 -16.28 14.89 -16.88
N GLN A 181 -16.73 15.47 -18.00
CA GLN A 181 -16.01 15.47 -19.27
C GLN A 181 -14.68 16.27 -19.23
N MET A 182 -14.50 17.18 -18.25
CA MET A 182 -13.26 17.92 -18.10
C MET A 182 -12.07 16.99 -17.83
N VAL A 183 -12.28 15.89 -17.09
CA VAL A 183 -11.24 14.88 -16.85
C VAL A 183 -10.71 14.31 -18.16
N ALA A 184 -11.61 13.92 -19.09
CA ALA A 184 -11.20 13.44 -20.41
C ALA A 184 -10.49 14.52 -21.24
N SER A 185 -10.93 15.78 -21.13
CA SER A 185 -10.32 16.88 -21.85
C SER A 185 -8.89 17.16 -21.39
N VAL A 186 -8.65 17.13 -20.08
CA VAL A 186 -7.32 17.30 -19.50
C VAL A 186 -6.39 16.15 -19.85
N LEU A 187 -6.87 14.90 -19.81
CA LEU A 187 -6.09 13.73 -20.24
C LEU A 187 -5.73 13.80 -21.73
N ARG A 188 -6.68 14.16 -22.60
CA ARG A 188 -6.43 14.31 -24.05
C ARG A 188 -5.53 15.47 -24.38
N ALA A 189 -5.52 16.52 -23.56
CA ALA A 189 -4.57 17.64 -23.70
C ALA A 189 -3.14 17.21 -23.40
N ALA A 190 -2.94 16.26 -22.47
CA ALA A 190 -1.61 15.69 -22.20
C ALA A 190 -1.17 14.74 -23.32
N ASP A 191 -2.09 13.89 -23.80
CA ASP A 191 -1.87 13.03 -24.97
C ASP A 191 -3.21 12.63 -25.59
N ILE A 192 -3.41 13.00 -26.87
CA ILE A 192 -4.64 12.72 -27.62
C ILE A 192 -4.83 11.23 -27.92
N ALA A 193 -3.76 10.43 -27.92
CA ALA A 193 -3.77 9.01 -28.22
C ALA A 193 -4.13 8.12 -27.01
N LEU A 194 -4.26 8.69 -25.81
CA LEU A 194 -4.63 7.93 -24.62
C LEU A 194 -5.98 7.20 -24.80
N PRO A 195 -6.03 5.88 -24.54
CA PRO A 195 -7.25 5.09 -24.66
C PRO A 195 -8.17 5.28 -23.45
N VAL A 196 -8.65 6.52 -23.25
CA VAL A 196 -9.41 6.94 -22.06
C VAL A 196 -10.82 6.39 -22.08
N LYS A 197 -11.22 5.77 -20.96
CA LYS A 197 -12.59 5.41 -20.61
C LYS A 197 -12.99 6.11 -19.32
N LEU A 198 -13.96 6.99 -19.39
CA LEU A 198 -14.57 7.58 -18.20
C LEU A 198 -15.50 6.57 -17.52
N VAL A 199 -15.48 6.56 -16.20
CA VAL A 199 -16.36 5.78 -15.34
C VAL A 199 -16.99 6.68 -14.28
N HIS A 200 -18.19 6.30 -13.84
CA HIS A 200 -18.92 7.03 -12.80
C HIS A 200 -19.25 6.07 -11.65
N ALA A 201 -18.89 6.48 -10.44
CA ALA A 201 -19.25 5.74 -9.26
C ALA A 201 -20.74 5.94 -8.95
N SER A 202 -21.50 4.85 -8.89
CA SER A 202 -22.89 4.82 -8.42
C SER A 202 -23.00 4.38 -6.97
N ARG A 203 -21.91 3.90 -6.36
CA ARG A 203 -21.81 3.44 -4.97
C ARG A 203 -20.62 4.10 -4.28
N GLY A 204 -20.66 4.17 -2.95
CA GLY A 204 -19.55 4.69 -2.15
C GLY A 204 -18.25 3.88 -2.34
N LYS A 205 -17.12 4.49 -2.02
CA LYS A 205 -15.77 3.91 -2.18
C LYS A 205 -15.67 2.52 -1.53
N THR A 206 -16.13 2.36 -0.29
CA THR A 206 -16.09 1.07 0.43
C THR A 206 -16.91 -0.01 -0.29
N ALA A 207 -18.13 0.29 -0.71
CA ALA A 207 -19.00 -0.70 -1.37
C ALA A 207 -18.47 -1.15 -2.75
N ARG A 208 -17.63 -0.35 -3.39
CA ARG A 208 -16.89 -0.73 -4.62
C ARG A 208 -15.66 -1.55 -4.27
N ALA A 209 -15.05 -1.28 -3.14
CA ALA A 209 -13.84 -1.94 -2.66
C ALA A 209 -14.08 -3.37 -2.13
N GLU A 210 -15.25 -3.64 -1.54
CA GLU A 210 -15.59 -4.96 -0.98
C GLU A 210 -15.40 -6.14 -1.96
N PRO A 211 -15.92 -6.12 -3.21
CA PRO A 211 -15.69 -7.22 -4.14
C PRO A 211 -14.20 -7.37 -4.54
N ILE A 212 -13.45 -6.28 -4.55
CA ILE A 212 -12.01 -6.32 -4.82
C ILE A 212 -11.26 -6.94 -3.63
N ALA A 213 -11.63 -6.60 -2.40
CA ALA A 213 -11.07 -7.24 -1.21
C ALA A 213 -11.27 -8.76 -1.22
N ALA A 214 -12.44 -9.24 -1.67
CA ALA A 214 -12.69 -10.68 -1.83
C ALA A 214 -11.76 -11.35 -2.86
N LEU A 215 -11.34 -10.63 -3.92
CA LEU A 215 -10.33 -11.14 -4.86
C LEU A 215 -8.96 -11.31 -4.18
N TYR A 216 -8.58 -10.40 -3.29
CA TYR A 216 -7.35 -10.53 -2.50
C TYR A 216 -7.42 -11.74 -1.55
N GLU A 217 -8.52 -11.91 -0.84
CA GLU A 217 -8.72 -13.07 0.05
C GLU A 217 -8.62 -14.39 -0.73
N ALA A 218 -9.12 -14.42 -1.95
CA ALA A 218 -9.03 -15.57 -2.86
C ALA A 218 -7.63 -15.74 -3.51
N GLY A 219 -6.66 -14.86 -3.21
CA GLY A 219 -5.31 -14.90 -3.79
C GLY A 219 -5.24 -14.60 -5.28
N ARG A 220 -6.29 -13.96 -5.82
CA ARG A 220 -6.42 -13.60 -7.25
C ARG A 220 -5.81 -12.25 -7.60
N VAL A 221 -5.37 -11.48 -6.62
CA VAL A 221 -4.65 -10.22 -6.81
C VAL A 221 -3.32 -10.29 -6.07
N ARG A 222 -2.26 -9.84 -6.73
CA ARG A 222 -0.90 -9.86 -6.19
C ARG A 222 -0.21 -8.52 -6.42
N HIS A 223 0.56 -8.05 -5.46
CA HIS A 223 1.44 -6.89 -5.62
C HIS A 223 2.82 -7.35 -6.07
N THR A 224 3.38 -6.73 -7.11
CA THR A 224 4.71 -7.08 -7.65
C THR A 224 5.84 -6.24 -7.07
N GLY A 225 5.52 -5.44 -6.07
CA GLY A 225 6.44 -4.57 -5.34
C GLY A 225 5.80 -4.09 -4.04
N LEU A 226 6.53 -3.32 -3.29
CA LEU A 226 6.04 -2.62 -2.10
C LEU A 226 5.49 -1.25 -2.53
N PHE A 227 4.20 -1.03 -2.34
CA PHE A 227 3.51 0.23 -2.65
C PHE A 227 2.98 0.83 -1.35
N ALA A 228 3.90 1.33 -0.51
CA ALA A 228 3.62 1.67 0.88
C ALA A 228 2.41 2.61 1.05
N ALA A 229 2.35 3.71 0.31
CA ALA A 229 1.26 4.67 0.40
C ALA A 229 -0.09 4.11 -0.08
N LEU A 230 -0.10 3.35 -1.19
CA LEU A 230 -1.29 2.65 -1.67
C LEU A 230 -1.78 1.63 -0.65
N GLU A 231 -0.89 0.81 -0.13
CA GLU A 231 -1.20 -0.26 0.82
C GLU A 231 -1.69 0.29 2.16
N ASP A 232 -1.21 1.46 2.59
CA ASP A 232 -1.69 2.16 3.78
C ASP A 232 -3.12 2.66 3.59
N GLU A 233 -3.45 3.22 2.42
CA GLU A 233 -4.82 3.63 2.09
C GLU A 233 -5.76 2.42 2.02
N MET A 234 -5.35 1.32 1.40
CA MET A 234 -6.12 0.07 1.37
C MET A 234 -6.45 -0.43 2.78
N CYS A 235 -5.44 -0.49 3.66
CA CYS A 235 -5.61 -0.93 5.04
C CYS A 235 -6.43 0.03 5.92
N GLY A 236 -6.72 1.23 5.42
CA GLY A 236 -7.57 2.21 6.09
C GLY A 236 -9.05 2.16 5.69
N LEU A 237 -9.43 1.42 4.64
CA LEU A 237 -10.82 1.28 4.21
C LEU A 237 -11.57 0.29 5.10
N VAL A 238 -12.65 0.73 5.74
CA VAL A 238 -13.42 -0.05 6.74
C VAL A 238 -14.68 -0.63 6.11
N ALA A 239 -14.95 -1.90 6.37
CA ALA A 239 -16.16 -2.60 5.92
C ALA A 239 -17.43 -1.89 6.43
N GLY A 240 -18.44 -1.80 5.58
CA GLY A 240 -19.69 -1.07 5.92
C GLY A 240 -19.59 0.45 5.80
N GLY A 241 -18.45 1.00 5.48
CA GLY A 241 -18.23 2.43 5.26
C GLY A 241 -17.25 3.05 6.27
N GLY A 242 -16.47 4.00 5.81
CA GLY A 242 -15.47 4.71 6.60
C GLY A 242 -14.06 4.55 6.05
N TYR A 243 -13.20 5.49 6.45
CA TYR A 243 -11.79 5.50 6.12
C TYR A 243 -10.98 6.00 7.32
N GLU A 244 -10.04 5.19 7.77
CA GLU A 244 -9.13 5.46 8.89
C GLU A 244 -7.65 5.40 8.48
N GLY A 245 -7.40 5.53 7.18
CA GLY A 245 -6.06 5.55 6.61
C GLY A 245 -5.43 6.96 6.60
N PRO A 246 -4.25 7.11 5.99
CA PRO A 246 -3.58 8.41 5.88
C PRO A 246 -4.36 9.36 4.95
N GLY A 247 -4.27 10.66 5.25
CA GLY A 247 -4.94 11.69 4.43
C GLY A 247 -6.45 11.78 4.69
N ARG A 248 -7.16 12.41 3.76
CA ARG A 248 -8.62 12.62 3.85
C ARG A 248 -9.41 11.64 3.00
N SER A 249 -8.81 11.13 1.94
CA SER A 249 -9.44 10.28 0.94
C SER A 249 -8.48 9.17 0.50
N PRO A 250 -8.98 7.94 0.27
CA PRO A 250 -8.18 6.81 -0.21
C PRO A 250 -8.06 6.83 -1.75
N ASP A 251 -7.50 7.89 -2.33
CA ASP A 251 -7.53 8.11 -3.78
C ASP A 251 -6.70 7.08 -4.55
N ARG A 252 -5.57 6.61 -3.98
CA ARG A 252 -4.78 5.50 -4.53
C ARG A 252 -5.55 4.19 -4.48
N ALA A 253 -6.15 3.89 -3.32
CA ALA A 253 -6.94 2.67 -3.16
C ALA A 253 -8.18 2.67 -4.06
N ASP A 254 -8.79 3.84 -4.29
CA ASP A 254 -9.93 3.96 -5.20
C ASP A 254 -9.51 3.80 -6.66
N ALA A 255 -8.37 4.37 -7.07
CA ALA A 255 -7.79 4.08 -8.38
C ALA A 255 -7.49 2.58 -8.55
N LEU A 256 -6.95 1.90 -7.53
CA LEU A 256 -6.76 0.44 -7.57
C LEU A 256 -8.09 -0.31 -7.79
N VAL A 257 -9.15 0.08 -7.10
CA VAL A 257 -10.49 -0.53 -7.26
C VAL A 257 -11.00 -0.38 -8.69
N TRP A 258 -10.73 0.73 -9.36
CA TRP A 258 -11.07 0.92 -10.77
C TRP A 258 -10.17 0.17 -11.75
N ALA A 259 -8.97 -0.22 -11.34
CA ALA A 259 -8.03 -0.97 -12.17
C ALA A 259 -8.35 -2.47 -12.23
N LEU A 260 -9.05 -3.00 -11.20
CA LEU A 260 -9.36 -4.41 -11.00
C LEU A 260 -10.82 -4.73 -11.28
#